data_671261f8b6086ebc415fe8327350c4a3
#
_entry.id   671261f8b6086ebc415fe8327350c4a3
#
_cell.length_a   1.000
_cell.length_b   1.000
_cell.length_c   1.000
_cell.angle_alpha   90.00
_cell.angle_beta   90.00
_cell.angle_gamma   90.00
#
_symmetry.space_group_name_H-M   'P 1'
#
loop_
_entity.id
_entity.type
_entity.pdbx_description
1 polymer ?
#
loop_
_entity_poly.entity_id
_entity_poly.type
_entity_poly.pdbx_seq_one_letter_code
_entity_poly.pdbx_strand_id
1 'polypeptide(L)'
;MSILSENIRFLRDRQKVSQQKISDDLSITRGRYATYEEDRSEPPLEVLIRISKYFKMSIDLLLTVDIRKYPVDEMLNLPDNRVILPIIVNETGENFIEIVPQKASMGYLSGYSDPEFIDNLQKMQLPFLKNGKFRAFLADGDSMPPFADGSIIIGEYVENLEQLKKNKEYIFVTNDGITYKIFLGKAGRSITVKADNSFYQPYDIAMEDVLEVWSYSYGILPKNYKPFLPDQNELNGMIDDLKKTVQKMEHKISGFTS
;
A
#
# COMPACT_ATOMS: atom_id res chain seq x y z
N MET A 1 -21.44 12.25 23.38
CA MET A 1 -20.02 12.67 23.33
C MET A 1 -19.53 12.48 21.92
N SER A 2 -18.81 13.43 21.36
CA SER A 2 -18.21 13.32 20.02
C SER A 2 -17.03 12.37 20.03
N ILE A 3 -16.69 11.81 18.89
CA ILE A 3 -15.49 10.95 18.73
C ILE A 3 -14.25 11.70 19.20
N LEU A 4 -14.12 12.98 18.86
CA LEU A 4 -12.99 13.81 19.28
C LEU A 4 -12.86 13.88 20.81
N SER A 5 -13.95 14.22 21.52
CA SER A 5 -13.93 14.40 22.99
C SER A 5 -13.49 13.12 23.69
N GLU A 6 -13.99 11.98 23.22
CA GLU A 6 -13.64 10.67 23.78
C GLU A 6 -12.21 10.27 23.47
N ASN A 7 -11.75 10.55 22.26
CA ASN A 7 -10.38 10.25 21.83
C ASN A 7 -9.34 11.07 22.61
N ILE A 8 -9.53 12.39 22.73
CA ILE A 8 -8.54 13.22 23.44
C ILE A 8 -8.51 12.89 24.94
N ARG A 9 -9.65 12.58 25.55
CA ARG A 9 -9.74 12.10 26.93
C ARG A 9 -8.99 10.78 27.10
N PHE A 10 -9.25 9.81 26.24
CA PHE A 10 -8.60 8.51 26.27
C PHE A 10 -7.08 8.61 26.10
N LEU A 11 -6.59 9.40 25.15
CA LEU A 11 -5.17 9.62 24.91
C LEU A 11 -4.49 10.30 26.13
N ARG A 12 -5.14 11.28 26.73
CA ARG A 12 -4.63 11.93 27.96
C ARG A 12 -4.52 10.93 29.12
N ASP A 13 -5.60 10.17 29.37
CA ASP A 13 -5.61 9.18 30.47
C ASP A 13 -4.56 8.10 30.26
N ARG A 14 -4.35 7.66 29.02
CA ARG A 14 -3.30 6.70 28.66
C ARG A 14 -1.90 7.25 28.96
N GLN A 15 -1.63 8.52 28.65
CA GLN A 15 -0.36 9.19 28.96
C GLN A 15 -0.24 9.54 30.45
N LYS A 16 -1.29 9.32 31.26
CA LYS A 16 -1.36 9.64 32.69
C LYS A 16 -1.06 11.11 33.00
N VAL A 17 -1.45 12.01 32.10
CA VAL A 17 -1.25 13.45 32.25
C VAL A 17 -2.55 14.13 32.69
N SER A 18 -2.41 15.21 33.47
CA SER A 18 -3.57 16.00 33.93
C SER A 18 -4.05 16.95 32.83
N GLN A 19 -5.33 17.37 32.91
CA GLN A 19 -5.87 18.42 32.03
C GLN A 19 -5.08 19.73 32.14
N GLN A 20 -4.55 20.05 33.32
CA GLN A 20 -3.71 21.24 33.51
C GLN A 20 -2.42 21.11 32.69
N LYS A 21 -1.71 19.98 32.81
CA LYS A 21 -0.45 19.75 32.08
C LYS A 21 -0.63 19.87 30.58
N ILE A 22 -1.65 19.22 30.02
CA ILE A 22 -1.96 19.30 28.57
C ILE A 22 -2.32 20.72 28.15
N SER A 23 -3.15 21.43 28.94
CA SER A 23 -3.53 22.80 28.60
C SER A 23 -2.35 23.74 28.57
N ASP A 24 -1.38 23.58 29.49
CA ASP A 24 -0.14 24.36 29.52
C ASP A 24 0.70 24.08 28.25
N ASP A 25 0.87 22.80 27.89
CA ASP A 25 1.62 22.37 26.71
C ASP A 25 0.95 22.86 25.40
N LEU A 26 -0.38 22.91 25.37
CA LEU A 26 -1.16 23.43 24.24
C LEU A 26 -1.28 24.96 24.23
N SER A 27 -0.75 25.66 25.25
CA SER A 27 -0.89 27.12 25.41
C SER A 27 -2.34 27.59 25.39
N ILE A 28 -3.22 26.90 26.16
CA ILE A 28 -4.64 27.25 26.38
C ILE A 28 -4.95 27.14 27.87
N THR A 29 -6.11 27.65 28.29
CA THR A 29 -6.52 27.50 29.69
C THR A 29 -7.06 26.09 29.96
N ARG A 30 -6.90 25.59 31.19
CA ARG A 30 -7.44 24.29 31.61
C ARG A 30 -8.95 24.20 31.38
N GLY A 31 -9.68 25.27 31.70
CA GLY A 31 -11.15 25.32 31.52
C GLY A 31 -11.52 25.10 30.04
N ARG A 32 -10.74 25.69 29.13
CA ARG A 32 -10.98 25.55 27.70
C ARG A 32 -10.71 24.12 27.23
N TYR A 33 -9.62 23.49 27.69
CA TYR A 33 -9.35 22.09 27.37
C TYR A 33 -10.43 21.16 27.94
N ALA A 34 -10.86 21.40 29.18
CA ALA A 34 -11.93 20.62 29.82
C ALA A 34 -13.25 20.66 29.04
N THR A 35 -13.61 21.81 28.42
CA THR A 35 -14.83 21.90 27.60
C THR A 35 -14.76 21.04 26.34
N TYR A 36 -13.56 20.81 25.79
CA TYR A 36 -13.37 19.92 24.65
C TYR A 36 -13.51 18.42 25.03
N GLU A 37 -12.93 18.01 26.17
CA GLU A 37 -13.10 16.63 26.67
C GLU A 37 -14.55 16.33 27.14
N GLU A 38 -15.27 17.35 27.60
CA GLU A 38 -16.64 17.20 28.06
C GLU A 38 -17.69 17.41 26.93
N ASP A 39 -17.22 17.57 25.70
CA ASP A 39 -18.07 17.75 24.51
C ASP A 39 -19.00 18.98 24.62
N ARG A 40 -18.56 20.00 25.36
CA ARG A 40 -19.30 21.25 25.51
C ARG A 40 -18.94 22.31 24.48
N SER A 41 -17.81 22.17 23.83
CA SER A 41 -17.36 23.02 22.71
C SER A 41 -16.34 22.31 21.83
N GLU A 42 -16.27 22.71 20.57
CA GLU A 42 -15.26 22.23 19.63
C GLU A 42 -13.99 23.09 19.68
N PRO A 43 -12.80 22.49 19.55
CA PRO A 43 -11.57 23.25 19.45
C PRO A 43 -11.49 23.97 18.10
N PRO A 44 -11.07 25.25 18.07
CA PRO A 44 -10.71 25.90 16.82
C PRO A 44 -9.59 25.15 16.09
N LEU A 45 -9.55 25.26 14.76
CA LEU A 45 -8.60 24.53 13.91
C LEU A 45 -7.16 24.64 14.40
N GLU A 46 -6.71 25.82 14.85
CA GLU A 46 -5.35 26.00 15.38
C GLU A 46 -5.07 25.17 16.65
N VAL A 47 -6.09 25.04 17.52
CA VAL A 47 -5.98 24.22 18.74
C VAL A 47 -6.03 22.75 18.36
N LEU A 48 -6.89 22.37 17.42
CA LEU A 48 -6.97 20.99 16.91
C LEU A 48 -5.64 20.53 16.30
N ILE A 49 -4.97 21.39 15.51
CA ILE A 49 -3.62 21.12 15.00
C ILE A 49 -2.61 20.91 16.13
N ARG A 50 -2.68 21.71 17.21
CA ARG A 50 -1.79 21.54 18.37
C ARG A 50 -2.08 20.24 19.12
N ILE A 51 -3.35 19.87 19.30
CA ILE A 51 -3.77 18.60 19.89
C ILE A 51 -3.25 17.42 19.06
N SER A 52 -3.41 17.48 17.75
CA SER A 52 -2.89 16.47 16.80
C SER A 52 -1.37 16.28 16.94
N LYS A 53 -0.62 17.37 16.96
CA LYS A 53 0.85 17.35 17.14
C LYS A 53 1.27 16.83 18.53
N TYR A 54 0.55 17.21 19.58
CA TYR A 54 0.83 16.77 20.94
C TYR A 54 0.69 15.27 21.10
N PHE A 55 -0.43 14.72 20.63
CA PHE A 55 -0.69 13.28 20.69
C PHE A 55 -0.02 12.49 19.57
N LYS A 56 0.62 13.15 18.60
CA LYS A 56 1.18 12.55 17.38
C LYS A 56 0.14 11.73 16.63
N MET A 57 -1.08 12.24 16.55
CA MET A 57 -2.22 11.59 15.95
C MET A 57 -2.80 12.51 14.86
N SER A 58 -3.13 11.98 13.68
CA SER A 58 -3.72 12.80 12.61
C SER A 58 -5.07 13.38 13.05
N ILE A 59 -5.42 14.56 12.52
CA ILE A 59 -6.71 15.20 12.78
C ILE A 59 -7.85 14.30 12.35
N ASP A 60 -7.69 13.62 11.22
CA ASP A 60 -8.67 12.70 10.69
C ASP A 60 -8.97 11.57 11.70
N LEU A 61 -7.95 10.88 12.19
CA LEU A 61 -8.11 9.84 13.21
C LEU A 61 -8.78 10.36 14.49
N LEU A 62 -8.42 11.57 14.92
CA LEU A 62 -9.03 12.16 16.10
C LEU A 62 -10.53 12.45 15.92
N LEU A 63 -10.98 12.77 14.70
CA LEU A 63 -12.35 13.17 14.39
C LEU A 63 -13.23 12.01 13.95
N THR A 64 -12.68 10.99 13.26
CA THR A 64 -13.48 10.00 12.53
C THR A 64 -13.42 8.60 13.12
N VAL A 65 -12.35 8.25 13.86
CA VAL A 65 -12.12 6.90 14.37
C VAL A 65 -12.19 6.86 15.89
N ASP A 66 -12.99 5.96 16.45
CA ASP A 66 -12.97 5.68 17.89
C ASP A 66 -11.71 4.86 18.23
N ILE A 67 -10.61 5.57 18.56
CA ILE A 67 -9.30 4.97 18.80
C ILE A 67 -9.24 4.03 20.00
N ARG A 68 -10.25 4.03 20.88
CA ARG A 68 -10.33 3.11 22.03
C ARG A 68 -10.53 1.65 21.60
N LYS A 69 -11.01 1.43 20.38
CA LYS A 69 -11.27 0.12 19.80
C LYS A 69 -10.04 -0.53 19.14
N TYR A 70 -8.92 0.18 19.07
CA TYR A 70 -7.73 -0.24 18.33
C TYR A 70 -6.47 -0.21 19.19
N PRO A 71 -5.42 -0.99 18.85
CA PRO A 71 -4.14 -0.97 19.55
C PRO A 71 -3.37 0.33 19.25
N VAL A 72 -3.51 1.33 20.13
CA VAL A 72 -2.96 2.69 19.95
C VAL A 72 -1.43 2.72 19.80
N ASP A 73 -0.70 1.74 20.36
CA ASP A 73 0.76 1.69 20.22
C ASP A 73 1.21 1.46 18.78
N GLU A 74 0.46 0.68 18.03
CA GLU A 74 0.68 0.48 16.60
C GLU A 74 0.36 1.75 15.81
N MET A 75 -0.70 2.47 16.22
CA MET A 75 -1.10 3.73 15.60
C MET A 75 -0.10 4.87 15.82
N LEU A 76 0.54 4.94 16.99
CA LEU A 76 1.50 6.00 17.33
C LEU A 76 2.87 5.80 16.65
N ASN A 77 3.21 4.57 16.28
CA ASN A 77 4.51 4.23 15.69
C ASN A 77 4.56 4.37 14.15
N LEU A 78 3.47 4.82 13.52
CA LEU A 78 3.46 5.03 12.08
C LEU A 78 4.24 6.30 11.72
N PRO A 79 5.26 6.22 10.86
CA PRO A 79 5.88 7.40 10.30
C PRO A 79 4.85 8.18 9.45
N ASP A 80 4.78 9.48 9.67
CA ASP A 80 4.03 10.46 8.84
C ASP A 80 2.50 10.39 8.85
N ASN A 81 1.85 9.93 9.94
CA ASN A 81 0.38 10.04 10.11
C ASN A 81 -0.45 9.60 8.89
N ARG A 82 0.03 8.63 8.13
CA ARG A 82 -0.75 8.03 7.05
C ARG A 82 -1.96 7.36 7.65
N VAL A 83 -3.11 7.58 7.04
CA VAL A 83 -4.37 6.96 7.44
C VAL A 83 -4.15 5.47 7.62
N ILE A 84 -4.36 4.98 8.84
CA ILE A 84 -4.42 3.54 9.07
C ILE A 84 -5.70 3.10 8.40
N LEU A 85 -5.57 2.47 7.24
CA LEU A 85 -6.71 1.81 6.63
C LEU A 85 -7.22 0.78 7.64
N PRO A 86 -8.47 0.85 8.07
CA PRO A 86 -9.00 -0.09 9.04
C PRO A 86 -8.84 -1.51 8.50
N ILE A 87 -8.28 -2.40 9.31
CA ILE A 87 -8.35 -3.83 9.03
C ILE A 87 -9.78 -4.22 9.42
N ILE A 88 -10.61 -4.48 8.43
CA ILE A 88 -11.96 -4.96 8.68
C ILE A 88 -11.86 -6.44 8.99
N VAL A 89 -12.03 -6.77 10.25
CA VAL A 89 -12.12 -8.17 10.71
C VAL A 89 -13.59 -8.49 10.99
N ASN A 90 -14.00 -9.72 10.71
CA ASN A 90 -15.30 -10.21 11.14
C ASN A 90 -15.31 -10.49 12.66
N GLU A 91 -16.45 -10.87 13.20
CA GLU A 91 -16.61 -11.24 14.63
C GLU A 91 -15.68 -12.39 15.07
N THR A 92 -15.15 -13.16 14.12
CA THR A 92 -14.21 -14.27 14.35
C THR A 92 -12.74 -13.87 14.23
N GLY A 93 -12.45 -12.57 13.96
CA GLY A 93 -11.08 -12.06 13.84
C GLY A 93 -10.41 -12.38 12.50
N GLU A 94 -11.18 -12.77 11.48
CA GLU A 94 -10.64 -13.02 10.14
C GLU A 94 -10.60 -11.76 9.32
N ASN A 95 -9.49 -11.54 8.61
CA ASN A 95 -9.29 -10.37 7.76
C ASN A 95 -10.11 -10.45 6.47
N PHE A 96 -10.82 -9.40 6.15
CA PHE A 96 -11.36 -9.17 4.81
C PHE A 96 -10.29 -8.52 3.93
N ILE A 97 -10.25 -8.97 2.69
CA ILE A 97 -9.37 -8.44 1.64
C ILE A 97 -10.26 -7.70 0.66
N GLU A 98 -10.13 -6.37 0.61
CA GLU A 98 -10.87 -5.55 -0.34
C GLU A 98 -10.31 -5.75 -1.74
N ILE A 99 -11.22 -5.88 -2.72
CA ILE A 99 -10.88 -6.05 -4.13
C ILE A 99 -11.00 -4.70 -4.82
N VAL A 100 -9.88 -4.19 -5.30
CA VAL A 100 -9.82 -2.97 -6.12
C VAL A 100 -10.06 -3.35 -7.58
N PRO A 101 -11.23 -3.00 -8.16
CA PRO A 101 -11.53 -3.34 -9.54
C PRO A 101 -10.75 -2.44 -10.51
N GLN A 102 -10.38 -2.98 -11.68
CA GLN A 102 -9.62 -2.30 -12.73
C GLN A 102 -10.25 -0.95 -13.14
N LYS A 103 -11.58 -0.91 -13.31
CA LYS A 103 -12.30 0.33 -13.68
C LYS A 103 -12.40 1.35 -12.54
N ALA A 104 -12.12 0.96 -11.31
CA ALA A 104 -12.13 1.84 -10.15
C ALA A 104 -10.76 2.48 -9.87
N SER A 105 -9.75 2.29 -10.72
CA SER A 105 -8.44 2.89 -10.50
C SER A 105 -8.54 4.40 -10.28
N MET A 106 -9.31 5.13 -11.09
CA MET A 106 -9.54 6.57 -10.88
C MET A 106 -10.38 6.85 -9.62
N GLY A 107 -11.43 6.08 -9.35
CA GLY A 107 -12.22 6.19 -8.12
C GLY A 107 -11.44 5.78 -6.88
N TYR A 108 -10.60 4.75 -6.99
CA TYR A 108 -9.72 4.31 -5.92
C TYR A 108 -8.65 5.37 -5.59
N LEU A 109 -8.02 5.98 -6.59
CA LEU A 109 -7.02 7.03 -6.39
C LEU A 109 -7.58 8.26 -5.67
N SER A 110 -8.86 8.57 -5.85
CA SER A 110 -9.53 9.67 -5.12
C SER A 110 -10.09 9.25 -3.77
N GLY A 111 -10.39 7.97 -3.56
CA GLY A 111 -11.06 7.44 -2.36
C GLY A 111 -10.24 6.46 -1.53
N TYR A 112 -8.95 6.21 -1.87
CA TYR A 112 -8.12 5.20 -1.18
C TYR A 112 -7.94 5.48 0.31
N SER A 113 -8.05 6.73 0.72
CA SER A 113 -7.97 7.17 2.12
C SER A 113 -9.34 7.36 2.79
N ASP A 114 -10.44 7.16 2.04
CA ASP A 114 -11.80 7.27 2.56
C ASP A 114 -12.29 5.90 3.07
N PRO A 115 -12.52 5.74 4.39
CA PRO A 115 -12.98 4.48 4.96
C PRO A 115 -14.32 4.02 4.39
N GLU A 116 -15.26 4.93 4.10
CA GLU A 116 -16.57 4.58 3.53
C GLU A 116 -16.42 4.03 2.11
N PHE A 117 -15.52 4.61 1.30
CA PHE A 117 -15.22 4.11 -0.03
C PHE A 117 -14.61 2.69 0.03
N ILE A 118 -13.63 2.48 0.91
CA ILE A 118 -12.98 1.18 1.09
C ILE A 118 -13.96 0.13 1.61
N ASP A 119 -14.85 0.51 2.54
CA ASP A 119 -15.84 -0.40 3.10
C ASP A 119 -16.87 -0.89 2.07
N ASN A 120 -17.15 -0.09 1.06
CA ASN A 120 -18.04 -0.43 -0.05
C ASN A 120 -17.38 -1.30 -1.15
N LEU A 121 -16.07 -1.52 -1.12
CA LEU A 121 -15.41 -2.43 -2.07
C LEU A 121 -15.88 -3.87 -1.85
N GLN A 122 -15.86 -4.65 -2.94
CA GLN A 122 -16.07 -6.10 -2.84
C GLN A 122 -14.99 -6.70 -1.95
N LYS A 123 -15.38 -7.65 -1.10
CA LYS A 123 -14.49 -8.29 -0.14
C LYS A 123 -14.40 -9.78 -0.40
N MET A 124 -13.21 -10.32 -0.18
CA MET A 124 -12.97 -11.76 -0.18
C MET A 124 -12.26 -12.16 1.11
N GLN A 125 -12.33 -13.45 1.44
CA GLN A 125 -11.58 -14.02 2.56
C GLN A 125 -10.71 -15.17 2.06
N LEU A 126 -9.50 -15.23 2.59
CA LEU A 126 -8.59 -16.35 2.36
C LEU A 126 -8.18 -16.90 3.74
N PRO A 127 -8.57 -18.14 4.09
CA PRO A 127 -8.41 -18.69 5.44
C PRO A 127 -6.96 -18.77 5.94
N PHE A 128 -6.00 -18.69 5.03
CA PHE A 128 -4.57 -18.74 5.33
C PHE A 128 -3.92 -17.34 5.47
N LEU A 129 -4.64 -16.26 5.15
CA LEU A 129 -4.19 -14.88 5.33
C LEU A 129 -4.85 -14.27 6.57
N LYS A 130 -4.36 -14.64 7.76
CA LYS A 130 -4.97 -14.24 9.04
C LYS A 130 -4.38 -12.99 9.66
N ASN A 131 -3.09 -12.73 9.45
CA ASN A 131 -2.36 -11.61 10.05
C ASN A 131 -1.79 -10.71 8.98
N GLY A 132 -1.95 -9.41 9.10
CA GLY A 132 -1.46 -8.41 8.13
C GLY A 132 -2.58 -7.64 7.44
N LYS A 133 -2.21 -6.56 6.77
CA LYS A 133 -3.12 -5.78 5.93
C LYS A 133 -2.95 -6.25 4.50
N PHE A 134 -3.99 -6.85 3.94
CA PHE A 134 -3.99 -7.32 2.57
C PHE A 134 -4.99 -6.56 1.72
N ARG A 135 -4.68 -6.38 0.46
CA ARG A 135 -5.59 -5.85 -0.56
C ARG A 135 -5.39 -6.58 -1.86
N ALA A 136 -6.47 -6.79 -2.59
CA ALA A 136 -6.48 -7.46 -3.87
C ALA A 136 -6.65 -6.44 -4.99
N PHE A 137 -5.87 -6.58 -6.04
CA PHE A 137 -5.87 -5.70 -7.21
C PHE A 137 -6.10 -6.54 -8.46
N LEU A 138 -6.99 -6.08 -9.34
CA LEU A 138 -7.17 -6.72 -10.64
C LEU A 138 -6.02 -6.31 -11.56
N ALA A 139 -5.35 -7.30 -12.13
CA ALA A 139 -4.29 -7.09 -13.10
C ALA A 139 -4.85 -6.50 -14.41
N ASP A 140 -4.06 -5.61 -15.02
CA ASP A 140 -4.27 -5.00 -16.32
C ASP A 140 -3.03 -5.21 -17.19
N GLY A 141 -3.24 -5.75 -18.40
CA GLY A 141 -2.17 -6.02 -19.34
C GLY A 141 -1.35 -7.28 -19.05
N ASP A 142 -0.18 -7.37 -19.68
CA ASP A 142 0.69 -8.55 -19.73
C ASP A 142 2.11 -8.27 -19.23
N SER A 143 2.32 -7.19 -18.54
CA SER A 143 3.65 -6.71 -18.13
C SER A 143 4.32 -7.58 -17.07
N MET A 144 3.56 -8.40 -16.35
CA MET A 144 4.03 -9.23 -15.23
C MET A 144 3.52 -10.67 -15.33
N PRO A 145 4.00 -11.48 -16.29
CA PRO A 145 3.64 -12.89 -16.37
C PRO A 145 3.91 -13.62 -15.04
N PRO A 146 3.05 -14.58 -14.63
CA PRO A 146 1.92 -15.15 -15.37
C PRO A 146 0.61 -14.34 -15.28
N PHE A 147 0.63 -13.18 -14.65
CA PHE A 147 -0.57 -12.37 -14.43
C PHE A 147 -0.93 -11.56 -15.68
N ALA A 148 -2.11 -11.84 -16.20
CA ALA A 148 -2.72 -11.15 -17.33
C ALA A 148 -4.08 -10.57 -16.88
N ASP A 149 -4.79 -9.95 -17.80
CA ASP A 149 -6.12 -9.40 -17.55
C ASP A 149 -7.04 -10.38 -16.83
N GLY A 150 -7.69 -9.89 -15.78
CA GLY A 150 -8.60 -10.69 -14.94
C GLY A 150 -7.91 -11.54 -13.88
N SER A 151 -6.58 -11.53 -13.78
CA SER A 151 -5.86 -12.06 -12.63
C SER A 151 -6.07 -11.17 -11.40
N ILE A 152 -6.07 -11.78 -10.23
CA ILE A 152 -6.11 -11.04 -8.95
C ILE A 152 -4.74 -11.13 -8.30
N ILE A 153 -4.15 -9.99 -7.97
CA ILE A 153 -2.87 -9.87 -7.27
C ILE A 153 -3.15 -9.41 -5.85
N ILE A 154 -2.71 -10.17 -4.86
CA ILE A 154 -2.91 -9.85 -3.44
C ILE A 154 -1.59 -9.35 -2.90
N GLY A 155 -1.61 -8.14 -2.36
CA GLY A 155 -0.47 -7.49 -1.73
C GLY A 155 -0.67 -7.31 -0.24
N GLU A 156 0.43 -7.39 0.50
CA GLU A 156 0.54 -7.01 1.90
C GLU A 156 1.04 -5.56 1.99
N TYR A 157 0.42 -4.75 2.83
CA TYR A 157 0.73 -3.33 2.95
C TYR A 157 2.17 -3.09 3.42
N VAL A 158 2.88 -2.20 2.74
CA VAL A 158 4.23 -1.76 3.10
C VAL A 158 4.14 -0.38 3.74
N GLU A 159 4.47 -0.30 5.01
CA GLU A 159 4.35 0.95 5.79
C GLU A 159 5.40 2.00 5.40
N ASN A 160 6.59 1.56 5.00
CA ASN A 160 7.70 2.45 4.71
C ASN A 160 8.43 2.03 3.43
N LEU A 161 8.70 3.00 2.55
CA LEU A 161 9.49 2.80 1.34
C LEU A 161 10.92 2.28 1.62
N GLU A 162 11.43 2.46 2.85
CA GLU A 162 12.74 1.91 3.26
C GLU A 162 12.74 0.38 3.38
N GLN A 163 11.57 -0.24 3.52
CA GLN A 163 11.41 -1.69 3.61
C GLN A 163 11.45 -2.39 2.25
N LEU A 164 11.44 -1.63 1.15
CA LEU A 164 11.49 -2.19 -0.21
C LEU A 164 12.79 -2.93 -0.46
N LYS A 165 12.69 -4.17 -0.92
CA LYS A 165 13.82 -5.05 -1.24
C LYS A 165 13.98 -5.14 -2.76
N LYS A 166 15.22 -4.96 -3.25
CA LYS A 166 15.54 -5.09 -4.67
C LYS A 166 15.14 -6.46 -5.21
N ASN A 167 14.71 -6.48 -6.46
CA ASN A 167 14.26 -7.68 -7.18
C ASN A 167 13.08 -8.40 -6.53
N LYS A 168 12.27 -7.66 -5.78
CA LYS A 168 10.97 -8.13 -5.27
C LYS A 168 9.84 -7.37 -5.96
N GLU A 169 8.70 -8.00 -5.97
CA GLU A 169 7.50 -7.55 -6.66
C GLU A 169 6.61 -6.74 -5.73
N TYR A 170 6.12 -5.61 -6.23
CA TYR A 170 5.27 -4.70 -5.49
C TYR A 170 4.16 -4.13 -6.38
N ILE A 171 3.02 -3.86 -5.76
CA ILE A 171 1.96 -3.05 -6.34
C ILE A 171 2.19 -1.63 -5.83
N PHE A 172 2.38 -0.68 -6.74
CA PHE A 172 2.48 0.74 -6.46
C PHE A 172 1.16 1.41 -6.83
N VAL A 173 0.54 2.06 -5.88
CA VAL A 173 -0.59 2.97 -6.10
C VAL A 173 0.00 4.37 -6.19
N THR A 174 -0.17 5.01 -7.32
CA THR A 174 0.39 6.33 -7.62
C THR A 174 -0.70 7.29 -8.08
N ASN A 175 -0.38 8.58 -8.16
CA ASN A 175 -1.30 9.59 -8.71
C ASN A 175 -1.73 9.27 -10.17
N ASP A 176 -0.89 8.56 -10.92
CA ASP A 176 -1.16 8.20 -12.33
C ASP A 176 -1.90 6.87 -12.48
N GLY A 177 -1.99 6.05 -11.43
CA GLY A 177 -2.64 4.75 -11.49
C GLY A 177 -2.02 3.70 -10.59
N ILE A 178 -2.48 2.46 -10.77
CA ILE A 178 -2.00 1.29 -10.03
C ILE A 178 -1.12 0.47 -10.97
N THR A 179 0.08 0.15 -10.53
CA THR A 179 1.02 -0.65 -11.32
C THR A 179 1.67 -1.75 -10.49
N TYR A 180 1.76 -2.96 -11.06
CA TYR A 180 2.46 -4.10 -10.45
C TYR A 180 3.79 -4.30 -11.16
N LYS A 181 4.90 -4.19 -10.42
CA LYS A 181 6.26 -4.18 -10.99
C LYS A 181 7.29 -4.75 -10.01
N ILE A 182 8.46 -5.07 -10.56
CA ILE A 182 9.65 -5.46 -9.81
C ILE A 182 10.42 -4.20 -9.42
N PHE A 183 10.71 -4.02 -8.14
CA PHE A 183 11.51 -2.93 -7.63
C PHE A 183 13.01 -3.18 -7.89
N LEU A 184 13.69 -2.24 -8.55
CA LEU A 184 15.11 -2.31 -8.83
C LEU A 184 15.96 -1.52 -7.83
N GLY A 185 15.44 -0.41 -7.34
CA GLY A 185 16.17 0.45 -6.41
C GLY A 185 15.60 1.86 -6.33
N LYS A 186 16.27 2.70 -5.55
CA LYS A 186 15.97 4.12 -5.42
C LYS A 186 17.06 4.92 -6.11
N ALA A 187 16.69 5.97 -6.82
CA ALA A 187 17.58 6.93 -7.47
C ALA A 187 17.14 8.35 -7.09
N GLY A 188 17.83 8.98 -6.14
CA GLY A 188 17.46 10.30 -5.63
C GLY A 188 16.05 10.31 -5.02
N ARG A 189 15.11 11.02 -5.65
CA ARG A 189 13.70 11.10 -5.25
C ARG A 189 12.78 10.16 -6.05
N SER A 190 13.35 9.18 -6.73
CA SER A 190 12.59 8.26 -7.58
C SER A 190 12.82 6.82 -7.19
N ILE A 191 11.85 5.98 -7.54
CA ILE A 191 11.89 4.52 -7.42
C ILE A 191 11.99 3.96 -8.83
N THR A 192 13.04 3.21 -9.13
CA THR A 192 13.19 2.53 -10.42
C THR A 192 12.49 1.16 -10.36
N VAL A 193 11.61 0.91 -11.31
CA VAL A 193 10.86 -0.34 -11.44
C VAL A 193 10.99 -0.93 -12.83
N LYS A 194 10.78 -2.24 -12.95
CA LYS A 194 10.72 -2.93 -14.23
C LYS A 194 9.54 -3.90 -14.29
N ALA A 195 9.10 -4.17 -15.50
CA ALA A 195 8.24 -5.31 -15.80
C ALA A 195 9.04 -6.62 -15.80
N ASP A 196 8.37 -7.75 -15.61
CA ASP A 196 8.97 -9.07 -15.85
C ASP A 196 9.01 -9.38 -17.36
N ASN A 197 8.00 -8.92 -18.09
CA ASN A 197 7.96 -8.98 -19.55
C ASN A 197 9.01 -8.01 -20.13
N SER A 198 10.02 -8.56 -20.81
CA SER A 198 11.17 -7.82 -21.36
C SER A 198 10.82 -6.83 -22.48
N PHE A 199 9.61 -6.87 -23.04
CA PHE A 199 9.16 -5.87 -24.01
C PHE A 199 9.00 -4.48 -23.40
N TYR A 200 8.81 -4.40 -22.08
CA TYR A 200 8.62 -3.14 -21.35
C TYR A 200 9.95 -2.68 -20.75
N GLN A 201 10.36 -1.46 -21.07
CA GLN A 201 11.57 -0.88 -20.49
C GLN A 201 11.36 -0.49 -19.03
N PRO A 202 12.41 -0.58 -18.18
CA PRO A 202 12.39 -0.01 -16.84
C PRO A 202 12.06 1.48 -16.88
N TYR A 203 11.39 1.98 -15.83
CA TYR A 203 11.07 3.40 -15.68
C TYR A 203 11.10 3.82 -14.22
N ASP A 204 11.08 5.13 -14.00
CA ASP A 204 11.13 5.72 -12.68
C ASP A 204 9.75 6.25 -12.26
N ILE A 205 9.41 6.04 -10.99
CA ILE A 205 8.23 6.59 -10.31
C ILE A 205 8.74 7.62 -9.32
N ALA A 206 8.25 8.86 -9.35
CA ALA A 206 8.59 9.86 -8.35
C ALA A 206 8.03 9.44 -6.97
N MET A 207 8.85 9.55 -5.91
CA MET A 207 8.42 9.15 -4.57
C MET A 207 7.24 9.97 -4.05
N GLU A 208 7.12 11.21 -4.50
CA GLU A 208 6.01 12.12 -4.16
C GLU A 208 4.67 11.71 -4.79
N ASP A 209 4.71 10.92 -5.87
CA ASP A 209 3.51 10.39 -6.53
C ASP A 209 3.04 9.06 -5.92
N VAL A 210 3.86 8.42 -5.08
CA VAL A 210 3.52 7.14 -4.46
C VAL A 210 2.58 7.36 -3.29
N LEU A 211 1.35 6.86 -3.42
CA LEU A 211 0.30 6.93 -2.40
C LEU A 211 0.35 5.72 -1.47
N GLU A 212 0.44 4.51 -2.04
CA GLU A 212 0.52 3.25 -1.30
C GLU A 212 1.48 2.28 -1.99
N VAL A 213 2.08 1.39 -1.21
CA VAL A 213 2.86 0.27 -1.70
C VAL A 213 2.41 -1.02 -1.03
N TRP A 214 2.27 -2.07 -1.83
CA TRP A 214 1.86 -3.38 -1.39
C TRP A 214 2.87 -4.42 -1.88
N SER A 215 3.45 -5.21 -0.98
CA SER A 215 4.35 -6.30 -1.32
C SER A 215 3.54 -7.48 -1.84
N TYR A 216 3.91 -8.04 -2.99
CA TYR A 216 3.25 -9.23 -3.52
C TYR A 216 3.25 -10.38 -2.51
N SER A 217 2.08 -10.97 -2.29
CA SER A 217 1.91 -12.12 -1.40
C SER A 217 1.32 -13.32 -2.13
N TYR A 218 0.22 -13.14 -2.85
CA TYR A 218 -0.47 -14.22 -3.56
C TYR A 218 -1.08 -13.71 -4.87
N GLY A 219 -1.35 -14.65 -5.78
CA GLY A 219 -2.05 -14.37 -7.02
C GLY A 219 -3.08 -15.45 -7.36
N ILE A 220 -4.19 -15.02 -7.95
CA ILE A 220 -5.26 -15.89 -8.45
C ILE A 220 -5.33 -15.70 -9.96
N LEU A 221 -5.12 -16.78 -10.70
CA LEU A 221 -5.16 -16.77 -12.15
C LEU A 221 -6.55 -17.16 -12.65
N PRO A 222 -7.03 -16.60 -13.76
CA PRO A 222 -8.30 -16.98 -14.36
C PRO A 222 -8.25 -18.43 -14.87
N LYS A 223 -9.41 -19.10 -14.92
CA LYS A 223 -9.55 -20.51 -15.31
C LYS A 223 -8.92 -20.85 -16.67
N ASN A 224 -8.91 -19.93 -17.59
CA ASN A 224 -8.39 -20.09 -18.96
C ASN A 224 -6.93 -19.69 -19.10
N TYR A 225 -6.26 -19.37 -18.00
CA TYR A 225 -4.83 -19.14 -18.05
C TYR A 225 -4.10 -20.39 -18.53
N LYS A 226 -3.39 -20.24 -19.63
CA LYS A 226 -2.47 -21.26 -20.16
C LYS A 226 -1.06 -20.73 -19.91
N PRO A 227 -0.26 -21.37 -19.04
CA PRO A 227 1.13 -20.98 -18.92
C PRO A 227 1.79 -21.07 -20.30
N PHE A 228 2.46 -20.01 -20.72
CA PHE A 228 3.32 -20.05 -21.89
C PHE A 228 4.55 -20.88 -21.53
N LEU A 229 4.39 -22.20 -21.63
CA LEU A 229 5.53 -23.13 -21.63
C LEU A 229 5.79 -23.38 -23.11
N PRO A 230 6.92 -22.91 -23.68
CA PRO A 230 7.29 -23.31 -25.02
C PRO A 230 7.37 -24.83 -25.05
N ASP A 231 6.74 -25.45 -26.03
CA ASP A 231 6.84 -26.90 -26.24
C ASP A 231 8.32 -27.29 -26.33
N GLN A 232 8.69 -28.46 -25.78
CA GLN A 232 10.08 -28.95 -25.85
C GLN A 232 10.62 -28.92 -27.28
N ASN A 233 9.77 -29.13 -28.27
CA ASN A 233 10.15 -29.08 -29.69
C ASN A 233 10.44 -27.64 -30.15
N GLU A 234 9.67 -26.65 -29.69
CA GLU A 234 9.94 -25.22 -29.95
C GLU A 234 11.22 -24.76 -29.28
N LEU A 235 11.45 -25.16 -28.03
CA LEU A 235 12.72 -24.89 -27.30
C LEU A 235 13.91 -25.49 -28.01
N ASN A 236 13.83 -26.76 -28.44
CA ASN A 236 14.88 -27.42 -29.19
C ASN A 236 15.11 -26.74 -30.54
N GLY A 237 14.05 -26.31 -31.23
CA GLY A 237 14.14 -25.52 -32.46
C GLY A 237 14.90 -24.21 -32.27
N MET A 238 14.54 -23.44 -31.23
CA MET A 238 15.22 -22.18 -30.89
C MET A 238 16.69 -22.40 -30.51
N ILE A 239 17.01 -23.48 -29.77
CA ILE A 239 18.40 -23.85 -29.44
C ILE A 239 19.18 -24.19 -30.66
N ASP A 240 18.63 -24.96 -31.61
CA ASP A 240 19.30 -25.33 -32.85
C ASP A 240 19.53 -24.12 -33.77
N ASP A 241 18.61 -23.19 -33.84
CA ASP A 241 18.77 -21.94 -34.60
C ASP A 241 19.81 -21.00 -33.96
N LEU A 242 19.86 -20.97 -32.62
CA LEU A 242 20.92 -20.27 -31.91
C LEU A 242 22.31 -20.89 -32.19
N LYS A 243 22.42 -22.20 -32.13
CA LYS A 243 23.68 -22.92 -32.48
C LYS A 243 24.14 -22.63 -33.90
N LYS A 244 23.23 -22.67 -34.88
CA LYS A 244 23.53 -22.33 -36.27
C LYS A 244 24.01 -20.89 -36.42
N THR A 245 23.40 -19.97 -35.66
CA THR A 245 23.77 -18.54 -35.69
C THR A 245 25.15 -18.31 -35.10
N VAL A 246 25.45 -18.96 -33.97
CA VAL A 246 26.80 -18.91 -33.34
C VAL A 246 27.85 -19.48 -34.27
N GLN A 247 27.61 -20.64 -34.88
CA GLN A 247 28.55 -21.23 -35.86
C GLN A 247 28.79 -20.32 -37.08
N LYS A 248 27.77 -19.64 -37.57
CA LYS A 248 27.94 -18.62 -38.65
C LYS A 248 28.78 -17.44 -38.20
N MET A 249 28.65 -17.01 -36.96
CA MET A 249 29.46 -15.90 -36.40
C MET A 249 30.92 -16.35 -36.23
N GLU A 250 31.17 -17.55 -35.71
CA GLU A 250 32.50 -18.10 -35.56
C GLU A 250 33.24 -18.24 -36.91
N HIS A 251 32.55 -18.72 -37.94
CA HIS A 251 33.08 -18.78 -39.32
C HIS A 251 33.41 -17.40 -39.90
N LYS A 252 32.60 -16.37 -39.60
CA LYS A 252 32.89 -15.00 -40.02
C LYS A 252 34.11 -14.42 -39.30
N ILE A 253 34.27 -14.68 -38.02
CA ILE A 253 35.38 -14.20 -37.22
C ILE A 253 36.68 -14.88 -37.64
N SER A 254 36.68 -16.19 -37.89
CA SER A 254 37.87 -16.93 -38.36
C SER A 254 38.29 -16.54 -39.77
N GLY A 255 37.37 -16.02 -40.61
CA GLY A 255 37.69 -15.50 -41.93
C GLY A 255 38.31 -14.08 -41.94
N PHE A 256 38.32 -13.38 -40.82
CA PHE A 256 38.97 -12.06 -40.66
C PHE A 256 40.37 -12.15 -40.02
N THR A 257 40.80 -13.33 -39.60
CA THR A 257 42.11 -13.58 -38.96
C THR A 257 43.09 -14.33 -39.83
N SER A 258 42.81 -14.52 -41.12
CA SER A 258 43.72 -15.03 -42.14
C SER A 258 43.91 -13.88 -43.22
#